data_abe73d40485548560e9765eaf0c36639
#
_entry.id   abe73d40485548560e9765eaf0c36639
#
_cell.length_a   1.000
_cell.length_b   1.000
_cell.length_c   1.000
_cell.angle_alpha   90.00
_cell.angle_beta   90.00
_cell.angle_gamma   90.00
#
_symmetry.space_group_name_H-M   'P 1'
#
loop_
_entity.id
_entity.type
_entity.pdbx_description
1 polymer ?
#
loop_
_entity_poly.entity_id
_entity_poly.type
_entity_poly.pdbx_seq_one_letter_code
_entity_poly.pdbx_strand_id
1 'polypeptide(L)'
;MKIGYVDIHGPRGLAPMAGVTDAPFRALCRAQGAALACTEMVSAKALVYHDEKTKQLLWSPPDEHPAAAQIFGHEPEVMAEAAPMALEYSGADILDIKKGCQVGEVIRSGAGSALLRDPEH
;
A
#
# COMPACT_ATOMS: atom_id res chain seq x y z
N MET A 1 -14.50 -4.59 -13.19
CA MET A 1 -13.06 -4.47 -13.58
C MET A 1 -12.29 -5.55 -12.86
N LYS A 2 -11.20 -6.05 -13.43
CA LYS A 2 -10.30 -7.01 -12.77
C LYS A 2 -8.89 -6.43 -12.62
N ILE A 3 -8.27 -6.74 -11.47
CA ILE A 3 -6.84 -6.52 -11.24
C ILE A 3 -6.26 -7.90 -10.92
N GLY A 4 -5.49 -8.47 -11.86
CA GLY A 4 -5.09 -9.88 -11.77
C GLY A 4 -6.33 -10.80 -11.69
N TYR A 5 -6.44 -11.54 -10.60
CA TYR A 5 -7.56 -12.44 -10.35
C TYR A 5 -8.68 -11.81 -9.49
N VAL A 6 -8.48 -10.58 -9.01
CA VAL A 6 -9.40 -9.90 -8.09
C VAL A 6 -10.46 -9.12 -8.87
N ASP A 7 -11.73 -9.43 -8.62
CA ASP A 7 -12.86 -8.71 -9.18
C ASP A 7 -13.20 -7.46 -8.38
N ILE A 8 -13.22 -6.31 -9.04
CA ILE A 8 -13.61 -5.01 -8.46
C ILE A 8 -15.01 -4.66 -8.95
N HIS A 9 -15.99 -4.74 -8.07
CA HIS A 9 -17.42 -4.54 -8.37
C HIS A 9 -17.85 -3.08 -8.16
N GLY A 10 -17.28 -2.16 -8.94
CA GLY A 10 -17.66 -0.74 -8.93
C GLY A 10 -16.61 0.16 -9.56
N PRO A 11 -16.99 1.39 -9.89
CA PRO A 11 -16.11 2.33 -10.60
C PRO A 11 -15.23 3.18 -9.68
N ARG A 12 -15.39 3.07 -8.34
CA ARG A 12 -14.72 3.95 -7.38
C ARG A 12 -13.82 3.17 -6.46
N GLY A 13 -12.57 3.61 -6.31
CA GLY A 13 -11.64 3.15 -5.32
C GLY A 13 -11.20 4.29 -4.39
N LEU A 14 -10.91 3.97 -3.14
CA LEU A 14 -10.30 4.89 -2.20
C LEU A 14 -8.77 4.82 -2.36
N ALA A 15 -8.18 5.93 -2.78
CA ALA A 15 -6.73 6.07 -2.87
C ALA A 15 -6.09 6.15 -1.47
N PRO A 16 -4.85 5.68 -1.31
CA PRO A 16 -4.14 5.79 -0.04
C PRO A 16 -3.75 7.24 0.26
N MET A 17 -3.99 7.68 1.49
CA MET A 17 -3.63 9.01 1.99
C MET A 17 -3.04 8.86 3.39
N ALA A 18 -1.74 9.13 3.53
CA ALA A 18 -1.02 9.03 4.80
C ALA A 18 -1.67 9.91 5.89
N GLY A 19 -1.93 9.30 7.05
CA GLY A 19 -2.62 9.95 8.17
C GLY A 19 -4.13 10.11 8.00
N VAL A 20 -4.72 9.55 6.95
CA VAL A 20 -6.16 9.68 6.65
C VAL A 20 -6.84 8.34 6.42
N THR A 21 -6.27 7.48 5.58
CA THR A 21 -6.90 6.21 5.17
C THR A 21 -6.61 5.06 6.14
N ASP A 22 -6.84 5.29 7.42
CA ASP A 22 -6.85 4.23 8.42
C ASP A 22 -8.05 3.27 8.24
N ALA A 23 -8.06 2.17 8.96
CA ALA A 23 -9.11 1.16 8.81
C ALA A 23 -10.53 1.70 9.05
N PRO A 24 -10.82 2.54 10.08
CA PRO A 24 -12.13 3.13 10.26
C PRO A 24 -12.57 4.02 9.09
N PHE A 25 -11.67 4.85 8.55
CA PHE A 25 -11.98 5.72 7.42
C PHE A 25 -12.24 4.90 6.13
N ARG A 26 -11.45 3.87 5.89
CA ARG A 26 -11.68 2.95 4.76
C ARG A 26 -13.04 2.26 4.86
N ALA A 27 -13.41 1.78 6.07
CA ALA A 27 -14.72 1.18 6.30
C ALA A 27 -15.87 2.14 5.99
N LEU A 28 -15.76 3.41 6.40
CA LEU A 28 -16.73 4.46 6.08
C LEU A 28 -16.87 4.67 4.57
N CYS A 29 -15.75 4.79 3.86
CA CYS A 29 -15.75 4.97 2.40
C CYS A 29 -16.34 3.75 1.67
N ARG A 30 -16.07 2.54 2.15
CA ARG A 30 -16.68 1.33 1.61
C ARG A 30 -18.20 1.31 1.80
N ALA A 31 -18.68 1.71 2.97
CA ALA A 31 -20.11 1.86 3.21
C ALA A 31 -20.78 2.89 2.27
N GLN A 32 -20.02 3.85 1.76
CA GLN A 32 -20.45 4.84 0.75
C GLN A 32 -20.19 4.39 -0.70
N GLY A 33 -19.80 3.13 -0.93
CA GLY A 33 -19.68 2.52 -2.26
C GLY A 33 -18.27 2.55 -2.86
N ALA A 34 -17.22 2.68 -2.07
CA ALA A 34 -15.87 2.39 -2.55
C ALA A 34 -15.72 0.87 -2.76
N ALA A 35 -15.45 0.47 -4.01
CA ALA A 35 -15.34 -0.93 -4.41
C ALA A 35 -13.95 -1.53 -4.11
N LEU A 36 -12.95 -0.69 -3.91
CA LEU A 36 -11.58 -1.03 -3.51
C LEU A 36 -11.10 0.02 -2.52
N ALA A 37 -10.41 -0.39 -1.48
CA ALA A 37 -9.70 0.50 -0.58
C ALA A 37 -8.23 0.10 -0.47
N CYS A 38 -7.34 1.09 -0.32
CA CYS A 38 -5.91 0.87 -0.17
C CYS A 38 -5.45 1.32 1.22
N THR A 39 -4.57 0.54 1.86
CA THR A 39 -3.94 0.95 3.12
C THR A 39 -3.09 2.20 2.94
N GLU A 40 -2.73 2.85 4.03
CA GLU A 40 -1.67 3.86 3.97
C GLU A 40 -0.37 3.25 3.46
N MET A 41 0.46 4.05 2.79
CA MET A 41 1.75 3.58 2.28
C MET A 41 2.73 3.30 3.43
N VAL A 42 3.42 2.19 3.38
CA VAL A 42 4.44 1.83 4.36
C VAL A 42 5.81 1.60 3.70
N SER A 43 6.86 1.92 4.44
CA SER A 43 8.23 1.64 4.00
C SER A 43 8.50 0.13 3.97
N ALA A 44 8.90 -0.40 2.82
CA ALA A 44 9.34 -1.79 2.68
C ALA A 44 10.48 -2.10 3.65
N LYS A 45 11.45 -1.19 3.78
CA LYS A 45 12.58 -1.34 4.68
C LYS A 45 12.14 -1.41 6.15
N ALA A 46 11.24 -0.53 6.58
CA ALA A 46 10.70 -0.57 7.95
C ALA A 46 9.94 -1.87 8.22
N LEU A 47 9.22 -2.39 7.23
CA LEU A 47 8.50 -3.65 7.34
C LEU A 47 9.44 -4.85 7.52
N VAL A 48 10.51 -4.93 6.74
CA VAL A 48 11.55 -5.97 6.85
C VAL A 48 12.24 -5.91 8.22
N TYR A 49 12.45 -4.72 8.78
CA TYR A 49 12.97 -4.54 10.15
C TYR A 49 11.91 -4.74 11.25
N HIS A 50 10.72 -5.25 10.90
CA HIS A 50 9.64 -5.58 11.85
C HIS A 50 9.14 -4.40 12.69
N ASP A 51 9.14 -3.19 12.13
CA ASP A 51 8.60 -2.00 12.80
C ASP A 51 7.11 -2.15 13.11
N GLU A 52 6.75 -2.07 14.39
CA GLU A 52 5.38 -2.31 14.87
C GLU A 52 4.39 -1.25 14.38
N LYS A 53 4.81 0.01 14.22
CA LYS A 53 3.95 1.07 13.67
C LYS A 53 3.61 0.80 12.22
N THR A 54 4.58 0.30 11.45
CA THR A 54 4.41 -0.09 10.05
C THR A 54 3.38 -1.23 9.92
N LYS A 55 3.45 -2.23 10.79
CA LYS A 55 2.46 -3.31 10.84
C LYS A 55 1.06 -2.81 11.17
N GLN A 56 0.95 -1.88 12.13
CA GLN A 56 -0.34 -1.26 12.50
C GLN A 56 -0.98 -0.50 11.33
N LEU A 57 -0.18 0.20 10.51
CA LEU A 57 -0.67 0.90 9.33
C LEU A 57 -1.20 -0.04 8.24
N LEU A 58 -0.67 -1.27 8.16
CA LEU A 58 -1.12 -2.30 7.24
C LEU A 58 -2.38 -3.04 7.71
N TRP A 59 -2.67 -3.00 9.00
CA TRP A 59 -3.79 -3.77 9.54
C TRP A 59 -5.12 -3.43 8.86
N SER A 60 -5.84 -4.47 8.48
CA SER A 60 -7.18 -4.36 7.89
C SER A 60 -8.13 -5.33 8.56
N PRO A 61 -9.41 -4.95 8.75
CA PRO A 61 -10.41 -5.89 9.25
C PRO A 61 -10.60 -7.07 8.29
N PRO A 62 -10.95 -8.27 8.80
CA PRO A 62 -11.07 -9.49 7.98
C PRO A 62 -12.11 -9.43 6.87
N ASP A 63 -13.07 -8.52 6.95
CA ASP A 63 -14.14 -8.31 5.98
C ASP A 63 -13.84 -7.20 4.96
N GLU A 64 -12.66 -6.60 5.03
CA GLU A 64 -12.24 -5.57 4.08
C GLU A 64 -11.68 -6.18 2.79
N HIS A 65 -12.59 -6.63 1.91
CA HIS A 65 -12.26 -7.20 0.61
C HIS A 65 -13.15 -6.61 -0.51
N PRO A 66 -12.60 -6.35 -1.71
CA PRO A 66 -11.17 -6.37 -2.04
C PRO A 66 -10.42 -5.20 -1.42
N ALA A 67 -9.18 -5.45 -1.01
CA ALA A 67 -8.29 -4.46 -0.42
C ALA A 67 -6.89 -4.52 -1.06
N ALA A 68 -6.19 -3.38 -1.05
CA ALA A 68 -4.80 -3.28 -1.48
C ALA A 68 -3.90 -2.84 -0.33
N ALA A 69 -2.74 -3.45 -0.19
CA ALA A 69 -1.66 -2.99 0.69
C ALA A 69 -0.64 -2.21 -0.13
N GLN A 70 -0.31 -0.98 0.29
CA GLN A 70 0.65 -0.15 -0.44
C GLN A 70 2.00 -0.10 0.27
N ILE A 71 3.07 -0.46 -0.46
CA ILE A 71 4.45 -0.35 -0.01
C ILE A 71 5.25 0.60 -0.91
N PHE A 72 6.30 1.20 -0.37
CA PHE A 72 7.27 1.98 -1.13
C PHE A 72 8.71 1.64 -0.71
N GLY A 73 9.64 1.81 -1.62
CA GLY A 73 11.07 1.58 -1.43
C GLY A 73 11.82 1.77 -2.74
N HIS A 74 13.14 1.57 -2.71
CA HIS A 74 13.99 1.68 -3.87
C HIS A 74 14.91 0.47 -4.09
N GLU A 75 15.10 -0.36 -3.05
CA GLU A 75 15.96 -1.55 -3.12
C GLU A 75 15.12 -2.76 -3.55
N PRO A 76 15.36 -3.36 -4.75
CA PRO A 76 14.51 -4.45 -5.26
C PRO A 76 14.45 -5.67 -4.33
N GLU A 77 15.55 -6.05 -3.71
CA GLU A 77 15.63 -7.18 -2.79
C GLU A 77 14.76 -6.94 -1.54
N VAL A 78 14.85 -5.73 -0.97
CA VAL A 78 14.02 -5.33 0.19
C VAL A 78 12.55 -5.29 -0.19
N MET A 79 12.22 -4.80 -1.37
CA MET A 79 10.84 -4.79 -1.88
C MET A 79 10.29 -6.21 -2.06
N ALA A 80 11.12 -7.12 -2.60
CA ALA A 80 10.75 -8.51 -2.78
C ALA A 80 10.50 -9.25 -1.46
N GLU A 81 11.30 -8.95 -0.42
CA GLU A 81 11.11 -9.48 0.92
C GLU A 81 9.88 -8.90 1.62
N ALA A 82 9.67 -7.59 1.51
CA ALA A 82 8.54 -6.89 2.13
C ALA A 82 7.18 -7.26 1.52
N ALA A 83 7.12 -7.60 0.24
CA ALA A 83 5.89 -7.85 -0.48
C ALA A 83 5.01 -8.96 0.16
N PRO A 84 5.49 -10.18 0.41
CA PRO A 84 4.70 -11.20 1.09
C PRO A 84 4.36 -10.82 2.53
N MET A 85 5.25 -10.12 3.25
CA MET A 85 4.98 -9.65 4.60
C MET A 85 3.81 -8.64 4.63
N ALA A 86 3.79 -7.70 3.68
CA ALA A 86 2.70 -6.72 3.58
C ALA A 86 1.34 -7.39 3.36
N LEU A 87 1.27 -8.39 2.50
CA LEU A 87 0.04 -9.15 2.24
C LEU A 87 -0.37 -9.98 3.47
N GLU A 88 0.57 -10.62 4.16
CA GLU A 88 0.30 -11.40 5.36
C GLU A 88 -0.25 -10.53 6.50
N TYR A 89 0.39 -9.39 6.81
CA TYR A 89 -0.04 -8.51 7.88
C TYR A 89 -1.36 -7.78 7.59
N SER A 90 -1.61 -7.43 6.33
CA SER A 90 -2.83 -6.71 5.95
C SER A 90 -4.00 -7.63 5.62
N GLY A 91 -3.76 -8.87 5.19
CA GLY A 91 -4.76 -9.73 4.59
C GLY A 91 -5.28 -9.20 3.24
N ALA A 92 -4.59 -8.26 2.61
CA ALA A 92 -5.01 -7.64 1.35
C ALA A 92 -4.93 -8.61 0.17
N ASP A 93 -5.79 -8.39 -0.82
CA ASP A 93 -5.85 -9.19 -2.05
C ASP A 93 -4.85 -8.71 -3.11
N ILE A 94 -4.42 -7.46 -3.00
CA ILE A 94 -3.59 -6.77 -3.99
C ILE A 94 -2.42 -6.11 -3.28
N LEU A 95 -1.22 -6.23 -3.87
CA LEU A 95 -0.06 -5.43 -3.49
C LEU A 95 0.05 -4.24 -4.44
N ASP A 96 0.11 -3.04 -3.89
CA ASP A 96 0.33 -1.80 -4.63
C ASP A 96 1.73 -1.25 -4.34
N ILE A 97 2.50 -0.97 -5.41
CA ILE A 97 3.86 -0.45 -5.30
C ILE A 97 3.87 1.04 -5.66
N LYS A 98 4.14 1.89 -4.67
CA LYS A 98 4.20 3.33 -4.83
C LYS A 98 5.54 3.78 -5.39
N LYS A 99 5.55 4.23 -6.66
CA LYS A 99 6.74 4.76 -7.33
C LYS A 99 6.71 6.27 -7.59
N GLY A 100 5.56 6.93 -7.47
CA GLY A 100 5.38 8.34 -7.82
C GLY A 100 5.33 9.33 -6.65
N CYS A 101 5.77 8.95 -5.44
CA CYS A 101 5.72 9.84 -4.29
C CYS A 101 6.67 11.03 -4.44
N GLN A 102 6.16 12.25 -4.19
CA GLN A 102 6.92 13.52 -4.28
C GLN A 102 7.30 14.08 -2.90
N VAL A 103 6.96 13.40 -1.82
CA VAL A 103 7.31 13.84 -0.46
C VAL A 103 8.82 13.84 -0.29
N GLY A 104 9.38 14.94 0.20
CA GLY A 104 10.83 15.15 0.30
C GLY A 104 11.57 14.09 1.11
N GLU A 105 10.94 13.53 2.14
CA GLU A 105 11.52 12.44 2.94
C GLU A 105 11.67 11.15 2.12
N VAL A 106 10.65 10.80 1.33
CA VAL A 106 10.68 9.63 0.45
C VAL A 106 11.70 9.82 -0.67
N ILE A 107 11.75 11.02 -1.29
CA ILE A 107 12.75 11.33 -2.34
C ILE A 107 14.17 11.25 -1.79
N ARG A 108 14.43 11.76 -0.58
CA ARG A 108 15.76 11.70 0.04
C ARG A 108 16.23 10.27 0.33
N SER A 109 15.30 9.33 0.55
CA SER A 109 15.63 7.91 0.70
C SER A 109 15.97 7.20 -0.61
N GLY A 110 15.82 7.87 -1.76
CA GLY A 110 16.01 7.27 -3.09
C GLY A 110 14.75 6.63 -3.68
N ALA A 111 13.65 6.63 -2.94
CA ALA A 111 12.36 6.06 -3.34
C ALA A 111 11.43 7.10 -4.01
N GLY A 112 10.24 6.67 -4.38
CA GLY A 112 9.23 7.53 -4.99
C GLY A 112 9.69 8.07 -6.34
N SER A 113 9.46 9.36 -6.60
CA SER A 113 9.83 9.99 -7.87
C SER A 113 11.34 10.09 -8.12
N ALA A 114 12.19 9.85 -7.10
CA ALA A 114 13.64 9.75 -7.28
C ALA A 114 14.04 8.56 -8.18
N LEU A 115 13.22 7.52 -8.26
CA LEU A 115 13.43 6.36 -9.15
C LEU A 115 13.48 6.75 -10.63
N LEU A 116 12.88 7.89 -11.02
CA LEU A 116 12.96 8.39 -12.39
C LEU A 116 14.37 8.82 -12.82
N ARG A 117 15.31 8.97 -11.89
CA ARG A 117 16.73 9.29 -12.20
C ARG A 117 17.48 8.08 -12.73
N ASP A 118 16.99 6.89 -12.44
CA ASP A 118 17.53 5.62 -12.93
C ASP A 118 16.37 4.71 -13.32
N PRO A 119 15.83 4.88 -14.55
CA PRO A 119 14.64 4.15 -14.98
C PRO A 119 14.87 2.66 -15.22
N GLU A 120 16.11 2.20 -15.21
CA GLU A 120 16.45 0.78 -15.36
C GLU A 120 16.59 0.05 -14.01
N HIS A 121 16.49 0.77 -12.90
CA HIS A 121 16.60 0.26 -11.53
C HIS A 121 15.42 -0.62 -11.10
#